data_276de1e98a5f2bb605dd9d02bc05e8b2
#
_entry.id   276de1e98a5f2bb605dd9d02bc05e8b2
#
_cell.length_a   1.000
_cell.length_b   1.000
_cell.length_c   1.000
_cell.angle_alpha   90.00
_cell.angle_beta   90.00
_cell.angle_gamma   90.00
#
_symmetry.space_group_name_H-M   'P 1'
#
loop_
_entity.id
_entity.type
_entity.pdbx_description
1 polymer ?
#
loop_
_entity_poly.entity_id
_entity_poly.type
_entity_poly.pdbx_seq_one_letter_code
_entity_poly.pdbx_strand_id
1 'polypeptide(L)'
;MLDHHIQRQIVYDLAFSEGLRFGELKPDTLENKPFDYHLKKVIAAGYVVKNSNGTYSLTAEGKRVGKGALKKQSRLIDRAYSTLLLAIRRPDDGAWLLIRRKSQPLLGLTGFMNASPVASQEIQQTAAQVCREQTGLTGTFVPHGHGYFRIYRDGALESFIHFTLLTCSDIQGELHQNSELAEYYWD
;
A
#
# COMPACT_ATOMS: atom_id res chain seq x y z
N MET A 1 -7.16 4.93 15.50
CA MET A 1 -5.73 4.54 15.54
C MET A 1 -5.48 3.75 16.81
N LEU A 2 -4.62 2.72 16.79
CA LEU A 2 -4.28 1.94 17.99
C LEU A 2 -3.14 2.65 18.76
N ASP A 3 -3.49 3.51 19.69
CA ASP A 3 -2.54 4.45 20.33
C ASP A 3 -1.78 3.81 21.50
N HIS A 4 -2.37 2.81 22.15
CA HIS A 4 -1.79 2.16 23.32
C HIS A 4 -1.27 0.75 23.02
N HIS A 5 -0.18 0.33 23.68
CA HIS A 5 0.41 -1.00 23.47
C HIS A 5 -0.56 -2.15 23.76
N ILE A 6 -1.42 -2.02 24.80
CA ILE A 6 -2.44 -3.03 25.15
C ILE A 6 -3.45 -3.18 24.01
N GLN A 7 -3.90 -2.10 23.37
CA GLN A 7 -4.81 -2.17 22.24
C GLN A 7 -4.17 -2.90 21.04
N ARG A 8 -2.90 -2.61 20.78
CA ARG A 8 -2.13 -3.32 19.75
C ARG A 8 -1.96 -4.79 20.05
N GLN A 9 -1.71 -5.14 21.34
CA GLN A 9 -1.59 -6.52 21.80
C GLN A 9 -2.92 -7.28 21.62
N ILE A 10 -4.05 -6.71 22.02
CA ILE A 10 -5.38 -7.31 21.83
C ILE A 10 -5.62 -7.65 20.36
N VAL A 11 -5.38 -6.70 19.45
CA VAL A 11 -5.56 -6.91 18.01
C VAL A 11 -4.55 -7.94 17.47
N TYR A 12 -3.34 -7.95 18.00
CA TYR A 12 -2.32 -8.92 17.65
C TYR A 12 -2.74 -10.34 18.03
N ASP A 13 -3.13 -10.59 19.30
CA ASP A 13 -3.51 -11.91 19.79
C ASP A 13 -4.72 -12.46 19.03
N LEU A 14 -5.71 -11.62 18.77
CA LEU A 14 -6.87 -11.98 17.96
C LEU A 14 -6.55 -12.23 16.48
N ALA A 15 -5.42 -11.77 15.98
CA ALA A 15 -5.02 -12.04 14.59
C ALA A 15 -4.57 -13.51 14.37
N PHE A 16 -4.26 -14.24 15.45
CA PHE A 16 -3.86 -15.66 15.42
C PHE A 16 -4.93 -16.61 15.92
N SER A 17 -6.16 -16.13 16.12
CA SER A 17 -7.27 -16.95 16.62
C SER A 17 -8.57 -16.61 15.87
N GLU A 18 -9.51 -17.54 15.85
CA GLU A 18 -10.86 -17.29 15.39
C GLU A 18 -11.70 -16.55 16.45
N GLY A 19 -11.28 -16.61 17.71
CA GLY A 19 -11.89 -15.88 18.81
C GLY A 19 -11.33 -16.32 20.17
N LEU A 20 -11.08 -15.37 21.06
CA LEU A 20 -10.56 -15.59 22.42
C LEU A 20 -11.52 -15.02 23.45
N ARG A 21 -11.59 -15.68 24.62
CA ARG A 21 -12.33 -15.18 25.79
C ARG A 21 -11.54 -14.08 26.49
N PHE A 22 -12.20 -13.31 27.34
CA PHE A 22 -11.59 -12.21 28.09
C PHE A 22 -10.32 -12.65 28.85
N GLY A 23 -10.37 -13.79 29.54
CA GLY A 23 -9.23 -14.32 30.30
C GLY A 23 -8.06 -14.76 29.42
N GLU A 24 -8.33 -15.22 28.20
CA GLU A 24 -7.30 -15.63 27.24
C GLU A 24 -6.61 -14.44 26.57
N LEU A 25 -7.34 -13.32 26.46
CA LEU A 25 -6.82 -12.07 25.90
C LEU A 25 -6.05 -11.24 26.92
N LYS A 26 -6.40 -11.38 28.20
CA LYS A 26 -5.83 -10.55 29.26
C LYS A 26 -4.47 -11.10 29.68
N PRO A 27 -3.38 -10.32 29.58
CA PRO A 27 -2.10 -10.72 30.17
C PRO A 27 -2.22 -10.89 31.69
N ASP A 28 -1.57 -11.92 32.23
CA ASP A 28 -1.58 -12.22 33.68
C ASP A 28 -1.02 -11.06 34.53
N THR A 29 -0.11 -10.27 33.96
CA THR A 29 0.52 -9.11 34.60
C THR A 29 -0.38 -7.88 34.66
N LEU A 30 -1.57 -7.91 34.03
CA LEU A 30 -2.46 -6.76 33.94
C LEU A 30 -3.73 -6.98 34.74
N GLU A 31 -4.16 -5.96 35.50
CA GLU A 31 -5.44 -5.96 36.21
C GLU A 31 -6.64 -5.91 35.24
N ASN A 32 -7.80 -6.41 35.70
CA ASN A 32 -9.02 -6.47 34.88
C ASN A 32 -9.52 -5.08 34.42
N LYS A 33 -9.50 -4.07 35.30
CA LYS A 33 -10.03 -2.74 34.99
C LYS A 33 -9.30 -2.02 33.85
N PRO A 34 -7.95 -1.89 33.90
CA PRO A 34 -7.19 -1.30 32.78
C PRO A 34 -7.36 -2.07 31.47
N PHE A 35 -7.35 -3.42 31.54
CA PHE A 35 -7.53 -4.24 30.36
C PHE A 35 -8.92 -4.05 29.72
N ASP A 36 -9.99 -4.11 30.52
CA ASP A 36 -11.38 -3.89 30.08
C ASP A 36 -11.56 -2.51 29.41
N TYR A 37 -10.93 -1.47 29.96
CA TYR A 37 -10.93 -0.14 29.35
C TYR A 37 -10.35 -0.18 27.92
N HIS A 38 -9.19 -0.81 27.72
CA HIS A 38 -8.57 -0.90 26.38
C HIS A 38 -9.34 -1.81 25.43
N LEU A 39 -9.91 -2.91 25.94
CA LEU A 39 -10.77 -3.79 25.15
C LEU A 39 -12.04 -3.06 24.66
N LYS A 40 -12.69 -2.29 25.54
CA LYS A 40 -13.84 -1.44 25.15
C LYS A 40 -13.46 -0.40 24.10
N LYS A 41 -12.25 0.17 24.17
CA LYS A 41 -11.75 1.14 23.19
C LYS A 41 -11.59 0.51 21.79
N VAL A 42 -11.04 -0.70 21.68
CA VAL A 42 -10.87 -1.38 20.38
C VAL A 42 -12.21 -1.89 19.82
N ILE A 43 -13.18 -2.22 20.70
CA ILE A 43 -14.56 -2.54 20.29
C ILE A 43 -15.25 -1.28 19.76
N ALA A 44 -15.21 -0.17 20.50
CA ALA A 44 -15.81 1.10 20.08
C ALA A 44 -15.19 1.66 18.79
N ALA A 45 -13.89 1.38 18.54
CA ALA A 45 -13.22 1.71 17.30
C ALA A 45 -13.57 0.79 16.12
N GLY A 46 -14.43 -0.22 16.33
CA GLY A 46 -14.88 -1.15 15.30
C GLY A 46 -13.84 -2.20 14.87
N TYR A 47 -12.77 -2.40 15.63
CA TYR A 47 -11.73 -3.39 15.29
C TYR A 47 -12.00 -4.79 15.85
N VAL A 48 -12.73 -4.86 16.95
CA VAL A 48 -13.06 -6.09 17.67
C VAL A 48 -14.58 -6.16 17.87
N VAL A 49 -15.12 -7.36 17.81
CA VAL A 49 -16.52 -7.65 18.12
C VAL A 49 -16.59 -8.72 19.21
N LYS A 50 -17.58 -8.60 20.11
CA LYS A 50 -17.93 -9.66 21.05
C LYS A 50 -18.97 -10.56 20.44
N ASN A 51 -18.67 -11.83 20.31
CA ASN A 51 -19.54 -12.85 19.75
C ASN A 51 -20.60 -13.31 20.77
N SER A 52 -21.68 -13.92 20.31
CA SER A 52 -22.77 -14.47 21.15
C SER A 52 -22.29 -15.56 22.11
N ASN A 53 -21.23 -16.28 21.77
CA ASN A 53 -20.60 -17.31 22.61
C ASN A 53 -19.66 -16.76 23.70
N GLY A 54 -19.55 -15.42 23.82
CA GLY A 54 -18.71 -14.73 24.81
C GLY A 54 -17.26 -14.57 24.43
N THR A 55 -16.85 -14.99 23.21
CA THR A 55 -15.50 -14.72 22.68
C THR A 55 -15.43 -13.35 22.01
N TYR A 56 -14.21 -12.86 21.80
CA TYR A 56 -13.91 -11.68 21.00
C TYR A 56 -13.18 -12.09 19.74
N SER A 57 -13.50 -11.45 18.62
CA SER A 57 -12.84 -11.67 17.33
C SER A 57 -12.62 -10.38 16.57
N LEU A 58 -11.71 -10.40 15.59
CA LEU A 58 -11.48 -9.24 14.73
C LEU A 58 -12.60 -9.07 13.71
N THR A 59 -13.05 -7.83 13.56
CA THR A 59 -13.87 -7.42 12.42
C THR A 59 -13.03 -7.42 11.12
N ALA A 60 -13.65 -7.21 9.97
CA ALA A 60 -12.93 -7.01 8.70
C ALA A 60 -11.92 -5.85 8.81
N GLU A 61 -12.31 -4.75 9.44
CA GLU A 61 -11.44 -3.60 9.71
C GLU A 61 -10.32 -3.96 10.70
N GLY A 62 -10.64 -4.69 11.76
CA GLY A 62 -9.66 -5.19 12.72
C GLY A 62 -8.60 -6.08 12.09
N LYS A 63 -8.98 -6.96 11.16
CA LYS A 63 -8.04 -7.80 10.39
C LYS A 63 -7.09 -6.96 9.52
N ARG A 64 -7.60 -5.88 8.92
CA ARG A 64 -6.80 -4.95 8.12
C ARG A 64 -5.79 -4.18 8.97
N VAL A 65 -6.21 -3.67 10.11
CA VAL A 65 -5.36 -2.98 11.08
C VAL A 65 -4.37 -3.93 11.74
N GLY A 66 -4.79 -5.16 12.06
CA GLY A 66 -3.94 -6.22 12.61
C GLY A 66 -2.74 -6.55 11.72
N LYS A 67 -2.93 -6.59 10.39
CA LYS A 67 -1.80 -6.73 9.44
C LYS A 67 -0.76 -5.60 9.61
N GLY A 68 -1.18 -4.39 9.95
CA GLY A 68 -0.29 -3.27 10.23
C GLY A 68 0.43 -3.39 11.59
N ALA A 69 -0.25 -3.91 12.61
CA ALA A 69 0.34 -4.17 13.93
C ALA A 69 1.39 -5.29 13.87
N LEU A 70 1.10 -6.36 13.11
CA LEU A 70 2.05 -7.44 12.81
C LEU A 70 3.32 -6.93 12.11
N LYS A 71 3.17 -5.94 11.21
CA LYS A 71 4.33 -5.31 10.54
C LYS A 71 5.26 -4.59 11.52
N LYS A 72 4.75 -3.98 12.59
CA LYS A 72 5.57 -3.28 13.60
C LYS A 72 6.34 -4.22 14.52
N GLN A 73 5.86 -5.43 14.74
CA GLN A 73 6.56 -6.44 15.55
C GLN A 73 7.47 -7.35 14.72
N SER A 74 7.27 -7.42 13.41
CA SER A 74 8.15 -8.13 12.50
C SER A 74 9.45 -7.34 12.33
N ARG A 75 10.59 -7.92 12.70
CA ARG A 75 11.95 -7.41 12.39
C ARG A 75 12.29 -7.43 10.90
N LEU A 76 11.35 -7.82 10.03
CA LEU A 76 11.49 -7.69 8.58
C LEU A 76 11.22 -6.24 8.19
N ILE A 77 12.23 -5.40 8.34
CA ILE A 77 12.17 -3.95 8.19
C ILE A 77 12.00 -3.57 6.71
N ASP A 78 12.48 -4.42 5.80
CA ASP A 78 12.57 -4.09 4.36
C ASP A 78 11.64 -4.98 3.53
N ARG A 79 10.33 -4.68 3.58
CA ARG A 79 9.38 -5.32 2.66
C ARG A 79 9.22 -4.48 1.41
N ALA A 80 9.27 -5.15 0.26
CA ALA A 80 8.93 -4.50 -1.01
C ALA A 80 7.51 -3.94 -0.96
N TYR A 81 7.32 -2.69 -1.39
CA TYR A 81 6.01 -2.18 -1.72
C TYR A 81 5.70 -2.41 -3.20
N SER A 82 4.43 -2.69 -3.52
CA SER A 82 4.00 -2.94 -4.89
C SER A 82 3.74 -1.65 -5.64
N THR A 83 4.19 -1.59 -6.90
CA THR A 83 3.87 -0.52 -7.84
C THR A 83 3.59 -1.08 -9.23
N LEU A 84 2.81 -0.36 -10.02
CA LEU A 84 2.68 -0.55 -11.45
C LEU A 84 3.70 0.37 -12.13
N LEU A 85 4.52 -0.16 -13.01
CA LEU A 85 5.47 0.59 -13.82
C LEU A 85 4.90 0.69 -15.24
N LEU A 86 4.66 1.92 -15.70
CA LEU A 86 3.96 2.19 -16.95
C LEU A 86 4.96 2.61 -18.03
N ALA A 87 5.30 1.71 -18.94
CA ALA A 87 6.14 1.97 -20.08
C ALA A 87 5.25 2.33 -21.28
N ILE A 88 5.13 3.62 -21.54
CA ILE A 88 4.26 4.19 -22.57
C ILE A 88 5.11 4.60 -23.76
N ARG A 89 4.80 4.07 -24.93
CA ARG A 89 5.52 4.34 -26.17
C ARG A 89 4.65 5.12 -27.15
N ARG A 90 5.16 6.20 -27.69
CA ARG A 90 4.46 6.98 -28.70
C ARG A 90 4.45 6.24 -30.04
N PRO A 91 3.29 6.09 -30.72
CA PRO A 91 3.20 5.32 -31.96
C PRO A 91 4.03 5.91 -33.12
N ASP A 92 4.08 7.23 -33.23
CA ASP A 92 4.59 7.95 -34.41
C ASP A 92 6.11 7.82 -34.58
N ASP A 93 6.86 7.97 -33.49
CA ASP A 93 8.34 7.98 -33.52
C ASP A 93 8.98 6.98 -32.56
N GLY A 94 8.17 6.28 -31.76
CA GLY A 94 8.63 5.28 -30.81
C GLY A 94 9.24 5.84 -29.55
N ALA A 95 9.15 7.15 -29.27
CA ALA A 95 9.63 7.76 -28.05
C ALA A 95 8.92 7.24 -26.81
N TRP A 96 9.66 7.18 -25.71
CA TRP A 96 9.12 6.74 -24.41
C TRP A 96 8.66 7.92 -23.58
N LEU A 97 7.51 7.78 -22.89
CA LEU A 97 7.09 8.74 -21.89
C LEU A 97 7.90 8.57 -20.62
N LEU A 98 8.67 9.58 -20.28
CA LEU A 98 9.43 9.63 -19.03
C LEU A 98 8.86 10.67 -18.09
N ILE A 99 9.08 10.44 -16.79
CA ILE A 99 8.76 11.39 -15.74
C ILE A 99 10.03 11.85 -15.04
N ARG A 100 10.08 13.12 -14.64
CA ARG A 100 11.03 13.62 -13.65
C ARG A 100 10.25 13.94 -12.37
N ARG A 101 10.58 13.25 -11.28
CA ARG A 101 9.86 13.39 -10.01
C ARG A 101 10.10 14.76 -9.35
N LYS A 102 9.02 15.38 -8.86
CA LYS A 102 9.06 16.66 -8.13
C LYS A 102 8.93 16.49 -6.61
N SER A 103 8.83 15.26 -6.10
CA SER A 103 8.62 14.97 -4.68
C SER A 103 9.54 13.87 -4.15
N GLN A 104 9.74 13.89 -2.82
CA GLN A 104 10.39 12.80 -2.10
C GLN A 104 9.45 11.56 -1.99
N PRO A 105 9.97 10.34 -1.82
CA PRO A 105 11.37 9.98 -2.04
C PRO A 105 11.70 10.05 -3.54
N LEU A 106 12.98 10.09 -3.90
CA LEU A 106 13.44 10.09 -5.29
C LEU A 106 13.20 11.39 -6.05
N LEU A 107 13.20 12.54 -5.35
CA LEU A 107 13.14 13.87 -5.98
C LEU A 107 14.21 14.01 -7.07
N GLY A 108 13.80 14.47 -8.26
CA GLY A 108 14.68 14.68 -9.42
C GLY A 108 15.01 13.41 -10.21
N LEU A 109 14.62 12.21 -9.73
CA LEU A 109 14.86 10.98 -10.48
C LEU A 109 13.97 10.93 -11.72
N THR A 110 14.58 10.52 -12.83
CA THR A 110 13.90 10.24 -14.10
C THR A 110 13.63 8.75 -14.25
N GLY A 111 12.49 8.40 -14.82
CA GLY A 111 12.11 7.02 -15.12
C GLY A 111 10.73 6.89 -15.73
N PHE A 112 10.25 5.67 -15.86
CA PHE A 112 8.88 5.44 -16.30
C PHE A 112 7.87 5.91 -15.25
N MET A 113 6.68 6.23 -15.73
CA MET A 113 5.54 6.58 -14.89
C MET A 113 5.17 5.42 -13.96
N ASN A 114 4.66 5.71 -12.78
CA ASN A 114 4.23 4.69 -11.84
C ASN A 114 2.84 4.96 -11.26
N ALA A 115 2.17 3.89 -10.84
CA ALA A 115 0.88 3.94 -10.18
C ALA A 115 0.83 2.93 -9.01
N SER A 116 0.04 3.21 -8.00
CA SER A 116 -0.23 2.25 -6.93
C SER A 116 -1.41 1.36 -7.33
N PRO A 117 -1.29 0.02 -7.23
CA PRO A 117 -2.42 -0.87 -7.49
C PRO A 117 -3.55 -0.61 -6.49
N VAL A 118 -4.78 -0.61 -6.97
CA VAL A 118 -6.01 -0.38 -6.19
C VAL A 118 -6.78 -1.69 -6.05
N ALA A 119 -7.17 -2.05 -4.81
CA ALA A 119 -7.78 -3.35 -4.52
C ALA A 119 -9.14 -3.58 -5.19
N SER A 120 -9.83 -2.52 -5.59
CA SER A 120 -11.15 -2.57 -6.22
C SER A 120 -11.12 -2.55 -7.76
N GLN A 121 -9.93 -2.53 -8.37
CA GLN A 121 -9.76 -2.41 -9.82
C GLN A 121 -8.72 -3.39 -10.34
N GLU A 122 -8.89 -3.81 -11.60
CA GLU A 122 -7.86 -4.49 -12.35
C GLU A 122 -6.66 -3.54 -12.60
N ILE A 123 -5.46 -4.10 -12.63
CA ILE A 123 -4.23 -3.30 -12.76
C ILE A 123 -4.17 -2.50 -14.06
N GLN A 124 -4.76 -3.00 -15.15
CA GLN A 124 -4.86 -2.30 -16.43
C GLN A 124 -5.78 -1.09 -16.33
N GLN A 125 -6.89 -1.20 -15.61
CA GLN A 125 -7.82 -0.10 -15.37
C GLN A 125 -7.18 0.98 -14.51
N THR A 126 -6.47 0.57 -13.44
CA THR A 126 -5.70 1.50 -12.60
C THR A 126 -4.64 2.24 -13.42
N ALA A 127 -3.89 1.53 -14.27
CA ALA A 127 -2.88 2.12 -15.14
C ALA A 127 -3.46 3.16 -16.12
N ALA A 128 -4.56 2.80 -16.80
CA ALA A 128 -5.25 3.69 -17.75
C ALA A 128 -5.84 4.92 -17.04
N GLN A 129 -6.44 4.75 -15.87
CA GLN A 129 -6.98 5.86 -15.08
C GLN A 129 -5.87 6.82 -14.66
N VAL A 130 -4.79 6.33 -14.04
CA VAL A 130 -3.68 7.16 -13.56
C VAL A 130 -2.98 7.87 -14.71
N CYS A 131 -2.78 7.19 -15.85
CA CYS A 131 -2.23 7.79 -17.06
C CYS A 131 -3.09 8.99 -17.50
N ARG A 132 -4.39 8.79 -17.65
CA ARG A 132 -5.32 9.84 -18.04
C ARG A 132 -5.34 11.01 -17.07
N GLU A 133 -5.43 10.74 -15.77
CA GLU A 133 -5.52 11.78 -14.74
C GLU A 133 -4.26 12.64 -14.65
N GLN A 134 -3.10 12.02 -14.81
CA GLN A 134 -1.83 12.73 -14.63
C GLN A 134 -1.28 13.34 -15.91
N THR A 135 -1.58 12.78 -17.08
CA THR A 135 -0.97 13.19 -18.34
C THR A 135 -1.94 13.65 -19.42
N GLY A 136 -3.25 13.42 -19.25
CA GLY A 136 -4.26 13.64 -20.28
C GLY A 136 -4.30 12.57 -21.38
N LEU A 137 -3.34 11.63 -21.37
CA LEU A 137 -3.23 10.58 -22.37
C LEU A 137 -4.13 9.39 -22.06
N THR A 138 -4.64 8.74 -23.10
CA THR A 138 -5.46 7.53 -23.00
C THR A 138 -4.88 6.42 -23.88
N GLY A 139 -4.97 5.18 -23.41
CA GLY A 139 -4.49 4.01 -24.16
C GLY A 139 -4.77 2.71 -23.42
N THR A 140 -4.44 1.60 -24.06
CA THR A 140 -4.63 0.24 -23.54
C THR A 140 -3.36 -0.27 -22.90
N PHE A 141 -3.45 -0.65 -21.62
CA PHE A 141 -2.32 -1.17 -20.88
C PHE A 141 -2.30 -2.70 -20.84
N VAL A 142 -1.17 -3.30 -21.22
CA VAL A 142 -0.97 -4.76 -21.26
C VAL A 142 0.11 -5.13 -20.26
N PRO A 143 -0.15 -6.07 -19.34
CA PRO A 143 0.88 -6.60 -18.43
C PRO A 143 1.97 -7.33 -19.23
N HIS A 144 3.24 -7.04 -18.93
CA HIS A 144 4.40 -7.59 -19.65
C HIS A 144 5.32 -8.42 -18.77
N GLY A 145 5.33 -8.15 -17.47
CA GLY A 145 6.18 -8.85 -16.52
C GLY A 145 6.19 -8.22 -15.14
N HIS A 146 7.02 -8.76 -14.29
CA HIS A 146 7.20 -8.25 -12.93
C HIS A 146 8.63 -8.46 -12.46
N GLY A 147 9.02 -7.75 -11.41
CA GLY A 147 10.35 -7.87 -10.85
C GLY A 147 10.51 -7.08 -9.56
N TYR A 148 11.74 -7.04 -9.10
CA TYR A 148 12.13 -6.28 -7.92
C TYR A 148 13.29 -5.37 -8.26
N PHE A 149 13.30 -4.15 -7.68
CA PHE A 149 14.49 -3.32 -7.64
C PHE A 149 14.69 -2.69 -6.27
N ARG A 150 15.93 -2.37 -5.98
CA ARG A 150 16.36 -1.70 -4.77
C ARG A 150 17.05 -0.42 -5.13
N ILE A 151 16.72 0.65 -4.43
CA ILE A 151 17.35 1.96 -4.60
C ILE A 151 18.19 2.22 -3.37
N TYR A 152 19.46 2.51 -3.59
CA TYR A 152 20.41 2.85 -2.53
C TYR A 152 20.82 4.31 -2.67
N ARG A 153 20.92 5.01 -1.53
CA ARG A 153 21.51 6.34 -1.43
C ARG A 153 22.55 6.31 -0.32
N ASP A 154 23.74 6.77 -0.64
CA ASP A 154 24.87 6.79 0.31
C ASP A 154 25.13 5.44 1.01
N GLY A 155 24.92 4.34 0.29
CA GLY A 155 25.07 2.98 0.80
C GLY A 155 23.90 2.45 1.64
N ALA A 156 22.90 3.27 1.97
CA ALA A 156 21.69 2.86 2.67
C ALA A 156 20.57 2.48 1.69
N LEU A 157 19.82 1.42 2.01
CA LEU A 157 18.65 1.03 1.24
C LEU A 157 17.53 2.08 1.44
N GLU A 158 17.20 2.84 0.39
CA GLU A 158 16.15 3.86 0.40
C GLU A 158 14.79 3.28 0.01
N SER A 159 14.78 2.37 -0.97
CA SER A 159 13.53 1.76 -1.44
C SER A 159 13.74 0.32 -1.91
N PHE A 160 12.80 -0.55 -1.54
CA PHE A 160 12.68 -1.89 -2.07
C PHE A 160 11.29 -2.05 -2.69
N ILE A 161 11.25 -2.30 -3.99
CA ILE A 161 10.03 -2.20 -4.81
C ILE A 161 9.82 -3.49 -5.57
N HIS A 162 8.61 -4.06 -5.46
CA HIS A 162 8.08 -5.04 -6.39
C HIS A 162 7.27 -4.31 -7.44
N PHE A 163 7.61 -4.43 -8.71
CA PHE A 163 6.86 -3.81 -9.80
C PHE A 163 6.18 -4.83 -10.70
N THR A 164 5.03 -4.44 -11.23
CA THR A 164 4.42 -5.06 -12.40
C THR A 164 4.55 -4.07 -13.55
N LEU A 165 5.24 -4.49 -14.62
CA LEU A 165 5.42 -3.69 -15.82
C LEU A 165 4.18 -3.82 -16.71
N LEU A 166 3.60 -2.68 -17.07
CA LEU A 166 2.57 -2.59 -18.10
C LEU A 166 3.08 -1.71 -19.23
N THR A 167 2.80 -2.13 -20.47
CA THR A 167 3.16 -1.40 -21.68
C THR A 167 1.91 -0.84 -22.35
N CYS A 168 2.06 0.30 -23.00
CA CYS A 168 1.04 0.91 -23.84
C CYS A 168 1.72 1.49 -25.11
N SER A 169 1.23 1.14 -26.29
CA SER A 169 1.74 1.58 -27.59
C SER A 169 0.67 2.18 -28.50
N ASP A 170 -0.58 2.24 -28.03
CA ASP A 170 -1.73 2.81 -28.73
C ASP A 170 -2.16 4.14 -28.10
N ILE A 171 -1.21 4.87 -27.49
CA ILE A 171 -1.48 6.09 -26.73
C ILE A 171 -2.03 7.20 -27.61
N GLN A 172 -3.05 7.90 -27.12
CA GLN A 172 -3.73 9.00 -27.79
C GLN A 172 -3.93 10.16 -26.81
N GLY A 173 -4.15 11.37 -27.36
CA GLY A 173 -4.40 12.57 -26.60
C GLY A 173 -3.22 13.53 -26.62
N GLU A 174 -3.36 14.64 -25.92
CA GLU A 174 -2.33 15.67 -25.78
C GLU A 174 -1.66 15.55 -24.40
N LEU A 175 -0.33 15.55 -24.39
CA LEU A 175 0.45 15.40 -23.16
C LEU A 175 0.39 16.68 -22.30
N HIS A 176 -0.14 16.57 -21.10
CA HIS A 176 0.04 17.56 -20.05
C HIS A 176 1.44 17.41 -19.45
N GLN A 177 2.35 18.32 -19.77
CA GLN A 177 3.77 18.20 -19.41
C GLN A 177 4.07 18.33 -17.91
N ASN A 178 3.13 18.86 -17.11
CA ASN A 178 3.37 19.14 -15.71
C ASN A 178 2.18 18.76 -14.81
N SER A 179 2.50 18.11 -13.69
CA SER A 179 1.61 17.95 -12.54
C SER A 179 2.32 18.40 -11.25
N GLU A 180 1.62 18.34 -10.12
CA GLU A 180 2.23 18.56 -8.80
C GLU A 180 3.30 17.52 -8.48
N LEU A 181 3.16 16.29 -9.00
CA LEU A 181 3.99 15.14 -8.65
C LEU A 181 5.20 14.97 -9.57
N ALA A 182 5.09 15.37 -10.84
CA ALA A 182 6.11 15.13 -11.85
C ALA A 182 6.04 16.09 -13.03
N GLU A 183 7.12 16.16 -13.76
CA GLU A 183 7.24 16.67 -15.12
C GLU A 183 7.25 15.48 -16.09
N TYR A 184 6.51 15.57 -17.19
CA TYR A 184 6.34 14.51 -18.19
C TYR A 184 6.92 14.96 -19.51
N TYR A 185 7.66 14.09 -20.19
CA TYR A 185 8.25 14.38 -21.48
C TYR A 185 8.49 13.10 -22.31
N TRP A 186 8.60 13.25 -23.60
CA TRP A 186 8.97 12.20 -24.54
C TRP A 186 10.49 12.18 -24.76
N ASP A 187 11.10 10.98 -24.74
CA ASP A 187 12.53 10.75 -24.95
C ASP A 187 12.76 9.51 -25.81
#